data_f2263ef34f49ab207e59f226baff6d34
#
_entry.id   f2263ef34f49ab207e59f226baff6d34
#
_cell.length_a   1.000
_cell.length_b   1.000
_cell.length_c   1.000
_cell.angle_alpha   90.00
_cell.angle_beta   90.00
_cell.angle_gamma   90.00
#
_symmetry.space_group_name_H-M   'P 1'
#
loop_
_entity.id
_entity.type
_entity.pdbx_description
1 polymer ?
#
loop_
_entity_poly.entity_id
_entity_poly.type
_entity_poly.pdbx_seq_one_letter_code
_entity_poly.pdbx_strand_id
1 'polypeptide(L)'
;FTKDKNGKDQLLLSKMVTELPALNIDAKEDVAVIQYTGGTTGKSKGAMLTHFNILSNIQQAGLVFSEVIEKGTERILGVAPLTHAMAMTNMNYTVLNAATYIILEKFDTTKVLELVEKYRPTYFLGSPTMYIAILNHPDLAKYDLSCFKICLSGSAPLPVEIIKEI
;
A
#
# COMPACT_ATOMS: atom_id res chain seq x y z
N PHE A 1 17.62 10.37 2.35
CA PHE A 1 18.24 10.40 3.68
C PHE A 1 19.74 10.17 3.51
N THR A 2 20.56 11.00 4.13
CA THR A 2 22.00 10.76 4.27
C THR A 2 22.30 10.53 5.74
N LYS A 3 23.28 9.68 6.04
CA LYS A 3 23.73 9.47 7.42
C LYS A 3 24.73 10.57 7.80
N ASP A 4 24.61 11.07 9.02
CA ASP A 4 25.61 11.96 9.60
C ASP A 4 26.88 11.18 9.97
N LYS A 5 27.89 11.90 10.51
CA LYS A 5 29.16 11.31 10.92
C LYS A 5 29.03 10.22 12.02
N ASN A 6 27.87 10.15 12.69
CA ASN A 6 27.54 9.20 13.74
C ASN A 6 26.59 8.09 13.27
N GLY A 7 26.32 8.01 11.96
CA GLY A 7 25.44 7.00 11.37
C GLY A 7 23.94 7.25 11.57
N LYS A 8 23.55 8.43 12.10
CA LYS A 8 22.14 8.82 12.23
C LYS A 8 21.58 9.34 10.91
N ASP A 9 20.34 8.96 10.62
CA ASP A 9 19.64 9.47 9.45
C ASP A 9 19.43 10.98 9.56
N GLN A 10 19.93 11.72 8.58
CA GLN A 10 19.82 13.16 8.50
C GLN A 10 18.93 13.53 7.32
N LEU A 11 17.86 14.26 7.60
CA LEU A 11 17.08 14.89 6.56
C LEU A 11 17.90 16.06 6.00
N LEU A 12 18.17 16.08 4.68
CA LEU A 12 18.90 17.17 4.02
C LEU A 12 18.03 18.43 3.91
N LEU A 13 17.53 18.91 5.06
CA LEU A 13 16.70 20.13 5.12
C LEU A 13 17.43 21.36 4.57
N SER A 14 18.76 21.40 4.69
CA SER A 14 19.59 22.50 4.16
C SER A 14 19.64 22.57 2.62
N LYS A 15 19.20 21.51 1.94
CA LYS A 15 19.12 21.44 0.48
C LYS A 15 17.68 21.49 -0.03
N MET A 16 16.71 21.61 0.85
CA MET A 16 15.32 21.78 0.43
C MET A 16 15.14 23.17 -0.14
N VAL A 17 14.51 23.24 -1.30
CA VAL A 17 14.10 24.49 -1.92
C VAL A 17 13.07 25.14 -1.00
N THR A 18 13.36 26.34 -0.53
CA THR A 18 12.47 27.09 0.38
C THR A 18 11.24 27.64 -0.33
N GLU A 19 11.32 27.77 -1.65
CA GLU A 19 10.19 28.17 -2.50
C GLU A 19 10.01 27.13 -3.60
N LEU A 20 8.83 26.50 -3.61
CA LEU A 20 8.46 25.62 -4.71
C LEU A 20 8.10 26.48 -5.93
N PRO A 21 8.60 26.13 -7.13
CA PRO A 21 8.16 26.83 -8.34
C PRO A 21 6.63 26.67 -8.49
N ALA A 22 5.97 27.70 -8.98
CA ALA A 22 4.57 27.62 -9.33
C ALA A 22 4.42 26.60 -10.47
N LEU A 23 3.83 25.45 -10.15
CA LEU A 23 3.54 24.40 -11.11
C LEU A 23 2.11 24.58 -11.61
N ASN A 24 1.96 24.74 -12.92
CA ASN A 24 0.66 24.71 -13.57
C ASN A 24 0.43 23.27 -14.08
N ILE A 25 -0.22 22.44 -13.24
CA ILE A 25 -0.50 21.04 -13.56
C ILE A 25 -1.93 20.94 -14.09
N ASP A 26 -2.09 20.44 -15.32
CA ASP A 26 -3.38 19.95 -15.79
C ASP A 26 -3.53 18.50 -15.33
N ALA A 27 -4.36 18.29 -14.31
CA ALA A 27 -4.51 16.99 -13.71
C ALA A 27 -5.05 15.91 -14.67
N LYS A 28 -5.74 16.29 -15.75
CA LYS A 28 -6.30 15.36 -16.74
C LYS A 28 -5.34 15.01 -17.85
N GLU A 29 -4.41 15.91 -18.18
CA GLU A 29 -3.49 15.75 -19.30
C GLU A 29 -2.08 15.38 -18.82
N ASP A 30 -1.62 15.93 -17.70
CA ASP A 30 -0.27 15.69 -17.22
C ASP A 30 -0.10 14.30 -16.62
N VAL A 31 0.91 13.57 -17.10
CA VAL A 31 1.24 12.22 -16.65
C VAL A 31 1.95 12.28 -15.31
N ALA A 32 1.33 11.66 -14.29
CA ALA A 32 1.92 11.55 -12.96
C ALA A 32 2.82 10.32 -12.80
N VAL A 33 2.46 9.20 -13.44
CA VAL A 33 3.18 7.91 -13.34
C VAL A 33 3.15 7.18 -14.66
N ILE A 34 4.27 6.56 -15.03
CA ILE A 34 4.34 5.56 -16.09
C ILE A 34 4.47 4.18 -15.44
N GLN A 35 3.36 3.43 -15.43
CA GLN A 35 3.30 2.09 -14.86
C GLN A 35 3.61 1.04 -15.93
N TYR A 36 4.72 0.34 -15.78
CA TYR A 36 5.07 -0.73 -16.70
C TYR A 36 4.26 -2.00 -16.42
N THR A 37 3.76 -2.62 -17.48
CA THR A 37 3.05 -3.90 -17.43
C THR A 37 3.85 -4.97 -18.16
N GLY A 38 3.80 -6.21 -17.66
CA GLY A 38 4.30 -7.38 -18.40
C GLY A 38 3.39 -7.62 -19.61
N GLY A 39 3.83 -7.16 -20.79
CA GLY A 39 3.05 -7.33 -22.02
C GLY A 39 2.96 -8.81 -22.42
N THR A 40 1.76 -9.26 -22.82
CA THR A 40 1.52 -10.59 -23.40
C THR A 40 2.34 -10.86 -24.68
N THR A 41 2.87 -9.81 -25.31
CA THR A 41 3.71 -9.86 -26.52
C THR A 41 5.21 -9.85 -26.24
N GLY A 42 5.64 -10.03 -24.98
CA GLY A 42 7.04 -10.06 -24.57
C GLY A 42 7.74 -8.69 -24.49
N LYS A 43 7.11 -7.61 -24.94
CA LYS A 43 7.61 -6.23 -24.76
C LYS A 43 6.82 -5.55 -23.65
N SER A 44 7.55 -5.06 -22.65
CA SER A 44 6.97 -4.26 -21.58
C SER A 44 6.36 -2.96 -22.15
N LYS A 45 5.17 -2.61 -21.72
CA LYS A 45 4.47 -1.37 -22.13
C LYS A 45 4.28 -0.48 -20.91
N GLY A 46 4.55 0.81 -21.06
CA GLY A 46 4.30 1.82 -20.02
C GLY A 46 2.90 2.41 -20.17
N ALA A 47 2.02 2.12 -19.23
CA ALA A 47 0.73 2.80 -19.13
C ALA A 47 0.95 4.18 -18.51
N MET A 48 0.55 5.23 -19.20
CA MET A 48 0.60 6.61 -18.71
C MET A 48 -0.63 6.87 -17.85
N LEU A 49 -0.40 7.17 -16.57
CA LEU A 49 -1.45 7.50 -15.62
C LEU A 49 -1.36 8.98 -15.28
N THR A 50 -2.43 9.72 -15.54
CA THR A 50 -2.53 11.14 -15.17
C THR A 50 -2.80 11.29 -13.67
N HIS A 51 -2.62 12.48 -13.13
CA HIS A 51 -3.00 12.81 -11.76
C HIS A 51 -4.49 12.52 -11.52
N PHE A 52 -5.34 12.81 -12.51
CA PHE A 52 -6.77 12.54 -12.44
C PHE A 52 -7.09 11.04 -12.37
N ASN A 53 -6.38 10.19 -13.12
CA ASN A 53 -6.59 8.73 -13.07
C ASN A 53 -6.29 8.18 -11.67
N ILE A 54 -5.15 8.59 -11.08
CA ILE A 54 -4.74 8.14 -9.75
C ILE A 54 -5.75 8.62 -8.71
N LEU A 55 -6.09 9.91 -8.69
CA LEU A 55 -7.01 10.48 -7.71
C LEU A 55 -8.41 9.86 -7.82
N SER A 56 -8.92 9.67 -9.04
CA SER A 56 -10.23 9.03 -9.25
C SER A 56 -10.25 7.59 -8.72
N ASN A 57 -9.19 6.82 -8.95
CA ASN A 57 -9.09 5.44 -8.45
C ASN A 57 -9.14 5.39 -6.92
N ILE A 58 -8.36 6.22 -6.23
CA ILE A 58 -8.36 6.22 -4.76
C ILE A 58 -9.65 6.76 -4.15
N GLN A 59 -10.31 7.72 -4.81
CA GLN A 59 -11.63 8.20 -4.40
C GLN A 59 -12.69 7.12 -4.55
N GLN A 60 -12.71 6.38 -5.67
CA GLN A 60 -13.61 5.24 -5.88
C GLN A 60 -13.40 4.15 -4.83
N ALA A 61 -12.15 3.80 -4.54
CA ALA A 61 -11.83 2.87 -3.45
C ALA A 61 -12.33 3.39 -2.09
N GLY A 62 -12.16 4.69 -1.83
CA GLY A 62 -12.64 5.34 -0.62
C GLY A 62 -14.15 5.27 -0.42
N LEU A 63 -14.92 5.39 -1.51
CA LEU A 63 -16.37 5.28 -1.46
C LEU A 63 -16.85 3.87 -1.07
N VAL A 64 -16.15 2.83 -1.56
CA VAL A 64 -16.49 1.43 -1.24
C VAL A 64 -16.34 1.14 0.26
N PHE A 65 -15.39 1.77 0.92
CA PHE A 65 -15.07 1.51 2.33
C PHE A 65 -15.46 2.64 3.27
N SER A 66 -16.23 3.63 2.80
CA SER A 66 -16.56 4.85 3.55
C SER A 66 -17.28 4.61 4.87
N GLU A 67 -18.01 3.49 5.01
CA GLU A 67 -18.72 3.14 6.24
C GLU A 67 -17.82 2.50 7.30
N VAL A 68 -16.64 2.01 6.91
CA VAL A 68 -15.74 1.23 7.79
C VAL A 68 -14.47 2.02 8.12
N ILE A 69 -14.02 2.87 7.20
CA ILE A 69 -12.77 3.64 7.30
C ILE A 69 -13.01 4.96 8.00
N GLU A 70 -12.27 5.17 9.07
CA GLU A 70 -12.23 6.43 9.82
C GLU A 70 -10.96 7.21 9.49
N LYS A 71 -11.14 8.40 8.91
CA LYS A 71 -10.03 9.26 8.50
C LYS A 71 -9.14 9.65 9.68
N GLY A 72 -7.85 9.49 9.52
CA GLY A 72 -6.83 9.84 10.52
C GLY A 72 -6.49 8.72 11.52
N THR A 73 -7.29 7.66 11.60
CA THR A 73 -7.09 6.58 12.59
C THR A 73 -6.58 5.28 11.98
N GLU A 74 -6.78 5.09 10.68
CA GLU A 74 -6.47 3.83 10.02
C GLU A 74 -4.97 3.54 9.90
N ARG A 75 -4.64 2.26 9.95
CA ARG A 75 -3.29 1.74 9.77
C ARG A 75 -3.30 0.69 8.67
N ILE A 76 -2.63 1.00 7.58
CA ILE A 76 -2.62 0.19 6.36
C ILE A 76 -1.33 -0.61 6.30
N LEU A 77 -1.42 -1.94 6.23
CA LEU A 77 -0.28 -2.82 6.08
C LEU A 77 0.04 -3.03 4.60
N GLY A 78 1.19 -2.52 4.18
CA GLY A 78 1.70 -2.61 2.81
C GLY A 78 2.80 -3.66 2.69
N VAL A 79 2.55 -4.70 1.93
CA VAL A 79 3.46 -5.84 1.72
C VAL A 79 3.87 -6.02 0.26
N ALA A 80 3.29 -5.24 -0.64
CA ALA A 80 3.64 -5.25 -2.05
C ALA A 80 4.75 -4.23 -2.34
N PRO A 81 5.64 -4.52 -3.30
CA PRO A 81 6.65 -3.57 -3.75
C PRO A 81 6.01 -2.26 -4.23
N LEU A 82 6.58 -1.11 -3.87
CA LEU A 82 6.05 0.21 -4.26
C LEU A 82 6.04 0.45 -5.78
N THR A 83 6.74 -0.37 -6.53
CA THR A 83 6.69 -0.39 -8.01
C THR A 83 5.45 -1.07 -8.57
N HIS A 84 4.66 -1.74 -7.73
CA HIS A 84 3.43 -2.41 -8.13
C HIS A 84 2.23 -1.47 -7.95
N ALA A 85 1.27 -1.50 -8.90
CA ALA A 85 0.08 -0.64 -8.87
C ALA A 85 -0.72 -0.76 -7.55
N MET A 86 -0.82 -1.96 -6.98
CA MET A 86 -1.45 -2.21 -5.68
C MET A 86 -0.82 -1.37 -4.55
N ALA A 87 0.50 -1.37 -4.46
CA ALA A 87 1.20 -0.61 -3.43
C ALA A 87 1.09 0.90 -3.66
N MET A 88 1.11 1.35 -4.92
CA MET A 88 0.86 2.74 -5.28
C MET A 88 -0.55 3.18 -4.86
N THR A 89 -1.57 2.36 -5.11
CA THR A 89 -2.95 2.62 -4.66
C THR A 89 -3.02 2.72 -3.15
N ASN A 90 -2.43 1.77 -2.40
CA ASN A 90 -2.39 1.80 -0.94
C ASN A 90 -1.69 3.06 -0.39
N MET A 91 -0.56 3.44 -0.98
CA MET A 91 0.18 4.64 -0.57
C MET A 91 -0.66 5.91 -0.76
N ASN A 92 -1.26 6.08 -1.93
CA ASN A 92 -2.10 7.25 -2.21
C ASN A 92 -3.38 7.24 -1.36
N TYR A 93 -3.98 6.07 -1.15
CA TYR A 93 -5.14 5.91 -0.26
C TYR A 93 -4.80 6.27 1.19
N THR A 94 -3.61 5.89 1.65
CA THR A 94 -3.09 6.27 2.98
C THR A 94 -3.02 7.79 3.12
N VAL A 95 -2.47 8.47 2.11
CA VAL A 95 -2.37 9.95 2.12
C VAL A 95 -3.76 10.59 2.12
N LEU A 96 -4.68 10.13 1.26
CA LEU A 96 -6.04 10.68 1.17
C LEU A 96 -6.79 10.58 2.51
N ASN A 97 -6.59 9.49 3.25
CA ASN A 97 -7.28 9.23 4.50
C ASN A 97 -6.49 9.67 5.74
N ALA A 98 -5.36 10.36 5.58
CA ALA A 98 -4.46 10.73 6.68
C ALA A 98 -4.11 9.53 7.59
N ALA A 99 -3.96 8.35 7.00
CA ALA A 99 -3.70 7.08 7.66
C ALA A 99 -2.21 6.85 7.90
N THR A 100 -1.88 5.84 8.70
CA THR A 100 -0.50 5.36 8.86
C THR A 100 -0.22 4.25 7.84
N TYR A 101 0.90 4.33 7.13
CA TYR A 101 1.35 3.26 6.22
C TYR A 101 2.48 2.47 6.86
N ILE A 102 2.20 1.19 7.15
CA ILE A 102 3.17 0.24 7.71
C ILE A 102 3.74 -0.54 6.53
N ILE A 103 5.00 -0.29 6.18
CA ILE A 103 5.63 -0.86 4.99
C ILE A 103 6.53 -2.02 5.38
N LEU A 104 6.31 -3.18 4.76
CA LEU A 104 7.23 -4.31 4.79
C LEU A 104 7.90 -4.43 3.42
N GLU A 105 9.22 -4.32 3.39
CA GLU A 105 10.02 -4.29 2.15
C GLU A 105 9.82 -5.56 1.29
N LYS A 106 9.72 -6.70 1.95
CA LYS A 106 9.50 -8.00 1.31
C LYS A 106 8.54 -8.82 2.16
N PHE A 107 7.56 -9.45 1.51
CA PHE A 107 6.62 -10.32 2.19
C PHE A 107 7.34 -11.47 2.92
N ASP A 108 7.09 -11.56 4.19
CA ASP A 108 7.53 -12.61 5.11
C ASP A 108 6.41 -12.81 6.12
N THR A 109 5.89 -14.02 6.22
CA THR A 109 4.69 -14.31 7.01
C THR A 109 4.89 -14.02 8.50
N THR A 110 6.03 -14.41 9.05
CA THR A 110 6.35 -14.18 10.47
C THR A 110 6.42 -12.68 10.76
N LYS A 111 7.10 -11.91 9.89
CA LYS A 111 7.20 -10.45 10.04
C LYS A 111 5.85 -9.77 9.90
N VAL A 112 4.98 -10.24 9.00
CA VAL A 112 3.60 -9.75 8.90
C VAL A 112 2.88 -9.90 10.23
N LEU A 113 2.93 -11.09 10.84
CA LEU A 113 2.27 -11.37 12.12
C LEU A 113 2.86 -10.52 13.26
N GLU A 114 4.18 -10.37 13.33
CA GLU A 114 4.85 -9.47 14.27
C GLU A 114 4.41 -7.99 14.11
N LEU A 115 4.26 -7.52 12.86
CA LEU A 115 3.76 -6.17 12.58
C LEU A 115 2.29 -6.01 12.95
N VAL A 116 1.48 -7.05 12.76
CA VAL A 116 0.07 -7.06 13.20
C VAL A 116 -0.03 -6.93 14.71
N GLU A 117 0.73 -7.70 15.46
CA GLU A 117 0.76 -7.63 16.91
C GLU A 117 1.22 -6.25 17.40
N LYS A 118 2.31 -5.73 16.81
CA LYS A 118 2.93 -4.49 17.25
C LYS A 118 2.14 -3.23 16.89
N TYR A 119 1.62 -3.17 15.67
CA TYR A 119 1.04 -1.94 15.13
C TYR A 119 -0.48 -1.99 14.95
N ARG A 120 -1.09 -3.17 15.09
CA ARG A 120 -2.53 -3.37 14.98
C ARG A 120 -3.11 -2.74 13.70
N PRO A 121 -2.62 -3.13 12.50
CA PRO A 121 -3.15 -2.60 11.25
C PRO A 121 -4.64 -2.90 11.11
N THR A 122 -5.37 -1.96 10.52
CA THR A 122 -6.83 -2.06 10.34
C THR A 122 -7.22 -2.46 8.92
N TYR A 123 -6.27 -2.36 8.00
CA TYR A 123 -6.48 -2.64 6.58
C TYR A 123 -5.31 -3.43 6.02
N PHE A 124 -5.62 -4.53 5.32
CA PHE A 124 -4.65 -5.37 4.63
C PHE A 124 -5.11 -5.69 3.21
N LEU A 125 -4.28 -5.36 2.22
CA LEU A 125 -4.47 -5.75 0.83
C LEU A 125 -3.33 -6.71 0.43
N GLY A 126 -3.67 -7.98 0.25
CA GLY A 126 -2.75 -9.05 -0.12
C GLY A 126 -3.13 -9.76 -1.40
N SER A 127 -2.30 -10.72 -1.81
CA SER A 127 -2.65 -11.71 -2.83
C SER A 127 -3.19 -12.98 -2.15
N PRO A 128 -3.91 -13.86 -2.88
CA PRO A 128 -4.36 -15.14 -2.33
C PRO A 128 -3.24 -15.97 -1.68
N THR A 129 -2.06 -15.97 -2.29
CA THR A 129 -0.88 -16.70 -1.76
C THR A 129 -0.40 -16.14 -0.42
N MET A 130 -0.53 -14.83 -0.19
CA MET A 130 -0.18 -14.21 1.09
C MET A 130 -1.16 -14.62 2.19
N TYR A 131 -2.46 -14.62 1.91
CA TYR A 131 -3.48 -15.09 2.85
C TYR A 131 -3.29 -16.56 3.20
N ILE A 132 -3.09 -17.42 2.20
CA ILE A 132 -2.83 -18.85 2.42
C ILE A 132 -1.57 -19.05 3.27
N ALA A 133 -0.51 -18.30 3.01
CA ALA A 133 0.71 -18.37 3.81
C ALA A 133 0.50 -17.95 5.27
N ILE A 134 -0.30 -16.89 5.50
CA ILE A 134 -0.64 -16.43 6.86
C ILE A 134 -1.46 -17.51 7.58
N LEU A 135 -2.52 -18.03 6.95
CA LEU A 135 -3.40 -19.04 7.55
C LEU A 135 -2.68 -20.34 7.85
N ASN A 136 -1.68 -20.73 7.05
CA ASN A 136 -0.87 -21.92 7.28
C ASN A 136 0.36 -21.68 8.19
N HIS A 137 0.49 -20.50 8.80
CA HIS A 137 1.62 -20.27 9.70
C HIS A 137 1.50 -21.11 10.97
N PRO A 138 2.54 -21.88 11.37
CA PRO A 138 2.45 -22.84 12.48
C PRO A 138 2.09 -22.19 13.82
N ASP A 139 2.46 -20.94 13.99
CA ASP A 139 2.23 -20.18 15.21
C ASP A 139 1.05 -19.19 15.09
N LEU A 140 0.20 -19.29 14.06
CA LEU A 140 -0.90 -18.34 13.83
C LEU A 140 -1.76 -18.13 15.08
N ALA A 141 -2.06 -19.19 15.80
CA ALA A 141 -2.88 -19.13 17.00
C ALA A 141 -2.30 -18.27 18.16
N LYS A 142 -1.03 -17.88 18.06
CA LYS A 142 -0.40 -16.99 19.05
C LYS A 142 -0.65 -15.50 18.76
N TYR A 143 -1.17 -15.16 17.58
CA TYR A 143 -1.35 -13.79 17.13
C TYR A 143 -2.84 -13.43 17.08
N ASP A 144 -3.16 -12.21 17.49
CA ASP A 144 -4.51 -11.67 17.42
C ASP A 144 -4.69 -10.83 16.14
N LEU A 145 -5.45 -11.36 15.19
CA LEU A 145 -5.75 -10.71 13.91
C LEU A 145 -7.04 -9.86 13.96
N SER A 146 -7.72 -9.77 15.08
CA SER A 146 -9.01 -9.05 15.22
C SER A 146 -8.93 -7.55 14.97
N CYS A 147 -7.74 -7.00 14.78
CA CYS A 147 -7.55 -5.59 14.46
C CYS A 147 -7.95 -5.23 13.02
N PHE A 148 -7.97 -6.21 12.11
CA PHE A 148 -8.36 -5.95 10.72
C PHE A 148 -9.85 -5.64 10.60
N LYS A 149 -10.15 -4.48 10.06
CA LYS A 149 -11.50 -4.07 9.65
C LYS A 149 -11.77 -4.48 8.20
N ILE A 150 -10.73 -4.45 7.38
CA ILE A 150 -10.80 -4.75 5.95
C ILE A 150 -9.63 -5.64 5.55
N CYS A 151 -9.97 -6.79 4.95
CA CYS A 151 -9.05 -7.67 4.26
C CYS A 151 -9.44 -7.74 2.78
N LEU A 152 -8.54 -7.32 1.89
CA LEU A 152 -8.75 -7.36 0.44
C LEU A 152 -7.78 -8.30 -0.23
N SER A 153 -8.29 -9.08 -1.16
CA SER A 153 -7.46 -9.93 -2.01
C SER A 153 -7.50 -9.44 -3.46
N GLY A 154 -6.32 -9.30 -4.06
CA GLY A 154 -6.16 -8.88 -5.44
C GLY A 154 -5.17 -9.73 -6.23
N SER A 155 -5.00 -9.41 -7.51
CA SER A 155 -4.08 -10.05 -8.46
C SER A 155 -4.47 -11.45 -8.94
N ALA A 156 -5.32 -12.19 -8.20
CA ALA A 156 -5.84 -13.51 -8.59
C ALA A 156 -7.15 -13.80 -7.84
N PRO A 157 -7.97 -14.77 -8.30
CA PRO A 157 -9.13 -15.24 -7.56
C PRO A 157 -8.73 -15.85 -6.21
N LEU A 158 -9.46 -15.49 -5.15
CA LEU A 158 -9.32 -16.09 -3.82
C LEU A 158 -10.30 -17.25 -3.68
N PRO A 159 -9.87 -18.48 -3.30
CA PRO A 159 -10.78 -19.59 -3.04
C PRO A 159 -11.77 -19.26 -1.94
N VAL A 160 -13.02 -19.73 -2.10
CA VAL A 160 -14.10 -19.45 -1.14
C VAL A 160 -13.81 -20.04 0.23
N GLU A 161 -13.12 -21.17 0.27
CA GLU A 161 -12.67 -21.82 1.52
C GLU A 161 -11.78 -20.89 2.31
N ILE A 162 -10.83 -20.24 1.66
CA ILE A 162 -9.90 -19.29 2.30
C ILE A 162 -10.65 -18.05 2.83
N ILE A 163 -11.68 -17.57 2.12
CA ILE A 163 -12.48 -16.43 2.58
C ILE A 163 -13.17 -16.71 3.91
N LYS A 164 -13.56 -17.96 4.16
CA LYS A 164 -14.23 -18.36 5.40
C LYS A 164 -13.29 -18.49 6.60
N GLU A 165 -11.99 -18.59 6.34
CA GLU A 165 -10.97 -18.74 7.38
C GLU A 165 -10.30 -17.41 7.76
N ILE A 166 -10.48 -16.36 6.94
CA ILE A 166 -10.02 -15.00 7.20
C ILE A 166 -10.99 -14.26 8.10
#